data_66b20c0f549356b7b9e9ea5b63bc9df0
#
_entry.id   66b20c0f549356b7b9e9ea5b63bc9df0
#
_cell.length_a   1.000
_cell.length_b   1.000
_cell.length_c   1.000
_cell.angle_alpha   90.00
_cell.angle_beta   90.00
_cell.angle_gamma   90.00
#
_symmetry.space_group_name_H-M   'P 1'
#
loop_
_entity.id
_entity.type
_entity.pdbx_description
1 polymer ?
#
loop_
_entity_poly.entity_id
_entity_poly.type
_entity_poly.pdbx_seq_one_letter_code
_entity_poly.pdbx_strand_id
1 'polypeptide(L)'
;LTEDNRILWGGYDAVYFFAGKVRQENESRPESWALLSKHFFETFPQLEGVRFSHMWGGVIDTCSRYCVFWGKAMGGRVSYALGYTGLGVAASRFGAEVMLDLIDGRRTRATATEFVRTKPVPFPPEPFRFIGIQATKWSLDHEDKTGTRNTWLRTLDRFGLGWDS
;
A
#
# COMPACT_ATOMS: atom_id res chain seq x y z
N LEU A 1 11.35 10.78 -15.07
CA LEU A 1 12.76 11.19 -15.21
C LEU A 1 13.12 12.12 -14.07
N THR A 2 14.36 12.03 -13.59
CA THR A 2 14.96 13.00 -12.66
C THR A 2 15.54 14.19 -13.43
N GLU A 3 15.89 15.28 -12.72
CA GLU A 3 16.51 16.47 -13.34
C GLU A 3 17.83 16.15 -14.07
N ASP A 4 18.57 15.14 -13.60
CA ASP A 4 19.81 14.65 -14.18
C ASP A 4 19.61 13.50 -15.19
N ASN A 5 18.40 13.38 -15.78
CA ASN A 5 18.03 12.43 -16.81
C ASN A 5 18.12 10.94 -16.41
N ARG A 6 18.02 10.62 -15.14
CA ARG A 6 17.88 9.23 -14.69
C ARG A 6 16.43 8.80 -14.68
N ILE A 7 16.20 7.52 -14.92
CA ILE A 7 14.88 6.91 -14.79
C ILE A 7 14.72 6.43 -13.34
N LEU A 8 13.68 6.92 -12.66
CA LEU A 8 13.20 6.33 -11.42
C LEU A 8 12.22 5.23 -11.80
N TRP A 9 12.58 3.99 -11.49
CA TRP A 9 11.75 2.81 -11.71
C TRP A 9 11.31 2.26 -10.37
N GLY A 10 10.02 2.15 -10.17
CA GLY A 10 9.41 1.63 -8.96
C GLY A 10 8.40 0.55 -9.31
N GLY A 11 8.31 -0.39 -8.44
CA GLY A 11 7.31 -1.42 -8.47
C GLY A 11 7.22 -1.99 -7.08
N TYR A 12 6.21 -2.81 -6.82
CA TYR A 12 6.18 -3.46 -5.54
C TYR A 12 6.12 -4.98 -5.68
N ASP A 13 7.13 -5.56 -5.10
CA ASP A 13 7.09 -6.92 -4.60
C ASP A 13 6.70 -6.80 -3.13
N ALA A 14 5.41 -6.55 -2.87
CA ALA A 14 4.90 -6.32 -1.53
C ALA A 14 4.97 -7.60 -0.71
N VAL A 15 5.95 -7.69 0.18
CA VAL A 15 6.18 -8.86 1.02
C VAL A 15 5.67 -8.59 2.43
N TYR A 16 4.75 -9.41 2.88
CA TYR A 16 4.31 -9.40 4.27
C TYR A 16 5.12 -10.39 5.09
N PHE A 17 5.81 -9.90 6.11
CA PHE A 17 6.53 -10.73 7.08
C PHE A 17 5.64 -11.06 8.27
N PHE A 18 5.70 -12.31 8.74
CA PHE A 18 4.90 -12.79 9.87
C PHE A 18 4.99 -11.83 11.06
N ALA A 19 3.84 -11.51 11.65
CA ALA A 19 3.67 -10.56 12.73
C ALA A 19 4.02 -9.09 12.36
N GLY A 20 4.08 -8.74 11.06
CA GLY A 20 4.38 -7.38 10.61
C GLY A 20 5.78 -6.91 11.02
N LYS A 21 6.74 -7.82 11.09
CA LYS A 21 8.11 -7.48 11.53
C LYS A 21 8.79 -6.53 10.57
N VAL A 22 9.13 -5.36 11.07
CA VAL A 22 9.93 -4.36 10.38
C VAL A 22 11.39 -4.57 10.77
N ARG A 23 12.26 -4.85 9.78
CA ARG A 23 13.70 -5.05 9.96
C ARG A 23 14.44 -4.41 8.81
N GLN A 24 15.62 -3.88 9.07
CA GLN A 24 16.46 -3.26 8.03
C GLN A 24 16.82 -4.27 6.92
N GLU A 25 17.03 -5.53 7.25
CA GLU A 25 17.30 -6.61 6.29
C GLU A 25 16.18 -6.77 5.24
N ASN A 26 14.95 -6.42 5.60
CA ASN A 26 13.79 -6.52 4.71
C ASN A 26 13.74 -5.43 3.63
N GLU A 27 14.53 -4.36 3.78
CA GLU A 27 14.61 -3.25 2.83
C GLU A 27 15.54 -3.55 1.64
N SER A 28 16.38 -4.58 1.77
CA SER A 28 17.35 -4.97 0.74
C SER A 28 17.20 -6.44 0.41
N ARG A 29 16.33 -6.76 -0.56
CA ARG A 29 16.03 -8.12 -0.99
C ARG A 29 16.51 -8.36 -2.42
N PRO A 30 17.50 -9.24 -2.62
CA PRO A 30 18.01 -9.57 -3.96
C PRO A 30 16.92 -10.07 -4.93
N GLU A 31 15.95 -10.82 -4.42
CA GLU A 31 14.84 -11.35 -5.22
C GLU A 31 13.94 -10.22 -5.77
N SER A 32 13.66 -9.21 -4.94
CA SER A 32 12.88 -8.02 -5.36
C SER A 32 13.64 -7.20 -6.40
N TRP A 33 14.97 -7.05 -6.23
CA TRP A 33 15.81 -6.34 -7.20
C TRP A 33 15.86 -7.07 -8.55
N ALA A 34 16.00 -8.39 -8.53
CA ALA A 34 15.98 -9.20 -9.74
C ALA A 34 14.64 -9.08 -10.47
N LEU A 35 13.53 -9.16 -9.74
CA LEU A 35 12.18 -9.03 -10.29
C LEU A 35 11.94 -7.64 -10.91
N LEU A 36 12.30 -6.58 -10.19
CA LEU A 36 12.14 -5.20 -10.68
C LEU A 36 13.02 -4.93 -11.90
N SER A 37 14.25 -5.45 -11.92
CA SER A 37 15.15 -5.33 -13.07
C SER A 37 14.59 -6.06 -14.29
N LYS A 38 14.06 -7.26 -14.10
CA LYS A 38 13.39 -8.03 -15.16
C LYS A 38 12.23 -7.22 -15.76
N HIS A 39 11.31 -6.74 -14.93
CA HIS A 39 10.16 -5.94 -15.39
C HIS A 39 10.60 -4.65 -16.09
N PHE A 40 11.70 -4.02 -15.65
CA PHE A 40 12.24 -2.84 -16.30
C PHE A 40 12.65 -3.14 -17.74
N PHE A 41 13.44 -4.18 -17.97
CA PHE A 41 13.90 -4.55 -19.31
C PHE A 41 12.80 -5.15 -20.19
N GLU A 42 11.80 -5.80 -19.62
CA GLU A 42 10.60 -6.22 -20.35
C GLU A 42 9.77 -5.01 -20.83
N THR A 43 9.72 -3.94 -20.01
CA THR A 43 8.99 -2.70 -20.34
C THR A 43 9.78 -1.81 -21.31
N PHE A 44 11.09 -1.76 -21.15
CA PHE A 44 12.01 -0.92 -21.92
C PHE A 44 13.15 -1.76 -22.57
N PRO A 45 12.85 -2.64 -23.52
CA PRO A 45 13.86 -3.51 -24.13
C PRO A 45 14.98 -2.73 -24.83
N GLN A 46 14.69 -1.49 -25.30
CA GLN A 46 15.67 -0.59 -25.90
C GLN A 46 16.74 -0.08 -24.91
N LEU A 47 16.56 -0.28 -23.61
CA LEU A 47 17.49 0.12 -22.55
C LEU A 47 18.30 -1.08 -22.03
N GLU A 48 18.34 -2.19 -22.77
CA GLU A 48 19.15 -3.35 -22.37
C GLU A 48 20.62 -2.95 -22.18
N GLY A 49 21.21 -3.38 -21.07
CA GLY A 49 22.60 -3.04 -20.71
C GLY A 49 22.76 -1.80 -19.84
N VAL A 50 21.69 -1.02 -19.61
CA VAL A 50 21.72 0.08 -18.62
C VAL A 50 21.91 -0.48 -17.22
N ARG A 51 22.68 0.23 -16.38
CA ARG A 51 22.95 -0.17 -15.00
C ARG A 51 22.13 0.66 -14.00
N PHE A 52 21.62 0.00 -12.99
CA PHE A 52 21.00 0.67 -11.86
C PHE A 52 22.08 1.22 -10.92
N SER A 53 22.06 2.53 -10.71
CA SER A 53 23.04 3.21 -9.84
C SER A 53 22.63 3.20 -8.37
N HIS A 54 21.33 3.12 -8.08
CA HIS A 54 20.78 3.15 -6.74
C HIS A 54 19.63 2.14 -6.65
N MET A 55 19.51 1.51 -5.48
CA MET A 55 18.42 0.59 -5.15
C MET A 55 18.05 0.80 -3.69
N TRP A 56 16.77 0.84 -3.40
CA TRP A 56 16.28 0.95 -2.03
C TRP A 56 14.88 0.33 -1.91
N GLY A 57 14.53 -0.08 -0.71
CA GLY A 57 13.21 -0.51 -0.33
C GLY A 57 12.72 0.28 0.88
N GLY A 58 11.48 0.05 1.27
CA GLY A 58 10.92 0.69 2.45
C GLY A 58 9.66 -0.01 2.93
N VAL A 59 9.27 0.29 4.16
CA VAL A 59 8.06 -0.22 4.78
C VAL A 59 6.85 0.54 4.28
N ILE A 60 5.81 -0.20 3.93
CA ILE A 60 4.52 0.36 3.54
C ILE A 60 3.52 0.11 4.68
N ASP A 61 2.93 1.19 5.19
CA ASP A 61 1.77 1.12 6.09
C ASP A 61 0.50 0.90 5.26
N THR A 62 -0.19 -0.20 5.53
CA THR A 62 -1.40 -0.57 4.80
C THR A 62 -2.56 -0.90 5.74
N CYS A 63 -3.78 -0.78 5.24
CA CYS A 63 -5.00 -1.20 5.92
C CYS A 63 -5.89 -2.01 4.96
N SER A 64 -6.96 -2.59 5.46
CA SER A 64 -7.88 -3.44 4.68
C SER A 64 -8.62 -2.71 3.54
N ARG A 65 -8.63 -1.37 3.53
CA ARG A 65 -9.18 -0.53 2.45
C ARG A 65 -8.16 -0.16 1.38
N TYR A 66 -6.87 -0.42 1.59
CA TYR A 66 -5.76 0.00 0.73
C TYR A 66 -5.67 1.51 0.48
N CYS A 67 -6.32 2.33 1.29
CA CYS A 67 -6.28 3.79 1.22
C CYS A 67 -6.32 4.41 2.62
N VAL A 68 -5.89 5.67 2.71
CA VAL A 68 -5.77 6.40 3.96
C VAL A 68 -7.07 6.45 4.76
N PHE A 69 -6.95 6.37 6.07
CA PHE A 69 -8.04 6.60 7.02
C PHE A 69 -7.59 7.53 8.14
N TRP A 70 -8.55 8.21 8.76
CA TRP A 70 -8.30 9.20 9.78
C TRP A 70 -8.92 8.82 11.11
N GLY A 71 -8.37 9.36 12.17
CA GLY A 71 -8.95 9.21 13.49
C GLY A 71 -8.41 10.20 14.51
N LYS A 72 -8.99 10.11 15.72
CA LYS A 72 -8.54 10.85 16.89
C LYS A 72 -8.13 9.89 18.00
N ALA A 73 -7.17 10.29 18.80
CA ALA A 73 -6.68 9.56 19.97
C ALA A 73 -6.50 10.51 21.15
N MET A 74 -6.18 9.98 22.34
CA MET A 74 -5.90 10.72 23.56
C MET A 74 -6.97 11.76 23.93
N GLY A 75 -8.24 11.35 23.89
CA GLY A 75 -9.36 12.27 24.17
C GLY A 75 -9.55 13.37 23.11
N GLY A 76 -9.14 13.12 21.87
CA GLY A 76 -9.28 14.06 20.75
C GLY A 76 -8.12 15.03 20.57
N ARG A 77 -7.09 14.95 21.43
CA ARG A 77 -5.90 15.84 21.37
C ARG A 77 -4.90 15.45 20.28
N VAL A 78 -4.99 14.25 19.76
CA VAL A 78 -4.15 13.76 18.67
C VAL A 78 -5.07 13.39 17.51
N SER A 79 -4.75 13.87 16.31
CA SER A 79 -5.34 13.40 15.05
C SER A 79 -4.29 12.60 14.29
N TYR A 80 -4.73 11.57 13.57
CA TYR A 80 -3.85 10.73 12.77
C TYR A 80 -4.46 10.43 11.40
N ALA A 81 -3.57 10.18 10.43
CA ALA A 81 -3.88 9.66 9.11
C ALA A 81 -2.90 8.51 8.82
N LEU A 82 -3.41 7.31 8.58
CA LEU A 82 -2.65 6.06 8.45
C LEU A 82 -3.15 5.25 7.26
N GLY A 83 -2.40 4.23 6.86
CA GLY A 83 -2.82 3.27 5.84
C GLY A 83 -2.74 3.80 4.41
N TYR A 84 -1.77 4.65 4.09
CA TYR A 84 -1.60 5.22 2.74
C TYR A 84 -1.25 4.18 1.67
N THR A 85 -0.79 3.01 2.03
CA THR A 85 -0.51 1.88 1.13
C THR A 85 0.40 2.26 -0.05
N GLY A 86 1.46 3.06 0.21
CA GLY A 86 2.39 3.54 -0.81
C GLY A 86 1.91 4.76 -1.61
N LEU A 87 0.68 5.21 -1.44
CA LEU A 87 0.07 6.32 -2.19
C LEU A 87 0.16 7.68 -1.47
N GLY A 88 1.08 7.80 -0.50
CA GLY A 88 1.13 8.94 0.41
C GLY A 88 1.70 10.25 -0.16
N VAL A 89 2.46 10.24 -1.25
CA VAL A 89 3.24 11.41 -1.69
C VAL A 89 2.38 12.65 -1.88
N ALA A 90 1.30 12.58 -2.65
CA ALA A 90 0.36 13.70 -2.82
C ALA A 90 -0.77 13.67 -1.78
N ALA A 91 -1.25 12.48 -1.41
CA ALA A 91 -2.38 12.31 -0.50
C ALA A 91 -2.08 12.75 0.94
N SER A 92 -0.81 12.76 1.36
CA SER A 92 -0.40 13.22 2.70
C SER A 92 -0.72 14.69 2.96
N ARG A 93 -0.68 15.54 1.93
CA ARG A 93 -1.10 16.96 2.06
C ARG A 93 -2.58 17.07 2.42
N PHE A 94 -3.44 16.39 1.65
CA PHE A 94 -4.87 16.31 1.96
C PHE A 94 -5.10 15.67 3.34
N GLY A 95 -4.34 14.63 3.66
CA GLY A 95 -4.36 13.98 4.97
C GLY A 95 -4.08 14.95 6.11
N ALA A 96 -3.09 15.82 5.96
CA ALA A 96 -2.73 16.84 6.95
C ALA A 96 -3.84 17.90 7.13
N GLU A 97 -4.42 18.37 6.05
CA GLU A 97 -5.54 19.33 6.09
C GLU A 97 -6.73 18.73 6.86
N VAL A 98 -7.09 17.48 6.60
CA VAL A 98 -8.16 16.78 7.33
C VAL A 98 -7.82 16.60 8.81
N MET A 99 -6.56 16.25 9.13
CA MET A 99 -6.12 16.11 10.53
C MET A 99 -6.27 17.42 11.32
N LEU A 100 -5.90 18.56 10.72
CA LEU A 100 -6.07 19.88 11.33
C LEU A 100 -7.55 20.20 11.55
N ASP A 101 -8.39 20.00 10.55
CA ASP A 101 -9.83 20.20 10.66
C ASP A 101 -10.46 19.33 11.75
N LEU A 102 -10.01 18.08 11.88
CA LEU A 102 -10.48 17.16 12.93
C LEU A 102 -10.08 17.61 14.33
N ILE A 103 -8.85 18.12 14.53
CA ILE A 103 -8.38 18.64 15.82
C ILE A 103 -9.18 19.87 16.21
N ASP A 104 -9.35 20.81 15.30
CA ASP A 104 -10.08 22.06 15.52
C ASP A 104 -11.60 21.85 15.61
N GLY A 105 -12.11 20.66 15.32
CA GLY A 105 -13.54 20.36 15.29
C GLY A 105 -14.29 21.03 14.15
N ARG A 106 -13.57 21.46 13.11
CA ARG A 106 -14.16 22.11 11.94
C ARG A 106 -14.93 21.12 11.07
N ARG A 107 -16.13 21.52 10.68
CA ARG A 107 -16.93 20.77 9.71
C ARG A 107 -16.69 21.35 8.32
N THR A 108 -15.80 20.73 7.57
CA THR A 108 -15.48 21.09 6.19
C THR A 108 -16.08 20.09 5.21
N ARG A 109 -16.05 20.40 3.91
CA ARG A 109 -16.47 19.45 2.88
C ARG A 109 -15.67 18.15 2.97
N ALA A 110 -14.36 18.22 3.27
CA ALA A 110 -13.49 17.06 3.42
C ALA A 110 -13.91 16.16 4.61
N THR A 111 -14.09 16.76 5.81
CA THR A 111 -14.49 16.02 7.03
C THR A 111 -15.92 15.49 6.99
N ALA A 112 -16.76 16.00 6.06
CA ALA A 112 -18.12 15.52 5.87
C ALA A 112 -18.21 14.31 4.95
N THR A 113 -17.15 13.99 4.17
CA THR A 113 -17.16 12.84 3.25
C THR A 113 -17.17 11.52 4.00
N GLU A 114 -17.86 10.54 3.44
CA GLU A 114 -17.88 9.18 3.94
C GLU A 114 -16.46 8.58 3.93
N PHE A 115 -15.67 8.88 2.92
CA PHE A 115 -14.27 8.48 2.80
C PHE A 115 -13.42 8.83 4.03
N VAL A 116 -13.60 10.02 4.62
CA VAL A 116 -12.89 10.45 5.82
C VAL A 116 -13.49 9.85 7.09
N ARG A 117 -14.80 9.64 7.12
CA ARG A 117 -15.53 9.18 8.32
C ARG A 117 -15.47 7.68 8.53
N THR A 118 -15.32 6.92 7.47
CA THR A 118 -15.29 5.46 7.52
C THR A 118 -13.91 4.96 7.96
N LYS A 119 -13.89 3.95 8.80
CA LYS A 119 -12.66 3.26 9.24
C LYS A 119 -12.50 1.93 8.55
N PRO A 120 -11.25 1.48 8.30
CA PRO A 120 -11.01 0.15 7.76
C PRO A 120 -11.42 -0.93 8.77
N VAL A 121 -11.80 -2.09 8.26
CA VAL A 121 -11.96 -3.29 9.07
C VAL A 121 -10.58 -3.71 9.59
N PRO A 122 -10.41 -3.94 10.89
CA PRO A 122 -9.12 -4.39 11.42
C PRO A 122 -8.69 -5.73 10.82
N PHE A 123 -7.42 -5.88 10.56
CA PHE A 123 -6.87 -7.19 10.20
C PHE A 123 -7.03 -8.17 11.39
N PRO A 124 -7.31 -9.44 11.13
CA PRO A 124 -7.37 -10.45 12.17
C PRO A 124 -5.99 -10.62 12.85
N PRO A 125 -5.93 -11.17 14.08
CA PRO A 125 -4.67 -11.49 14.73
C PRO A 125 -3.91 -12.60 13.98
N GLU A 126 -2.60 -12.69 14.23
CA GLU A 126 -1.81 -13.84 13.76
C GLU A 126 -2.29 -15.15 14.43
N PRO A 127 -2.22 -16.27 13.72
CA PRO A 127 -1.68 -16.48 12.37
C PRO A 127 -2.67 -16.20 11.23
N PHE A 128 -3.92 -15.91 11.52
CA PHE A 128 -4.98 -15.74 10.52
C PHE A 128 -4.69 -14.59 9.54
N ARG A 129 -4.10 -13.51 10.05
CA ARG A 129 -3.66 -12.38 9.20
C ARG A 129 -2.65 -12.84 8.14
N PHE A 130 -1.61 -13.57 8.56
CA PHE A 130 -0.60 -14.05 7.63
C PHE A 130 -1.20 -14.98 6.57
N ILE A 131 -2.00 -15.96 6.99
CA ILE A 131 -2.67 -16.91 6.08
C ILE A 131 -3.56 -16.15 5.08
N GLY A 132 -4.38 -15.22 5.58
CA GLY A 132 -5.27 -14.41 4.73
C GLY A 132 -4.51 -13.58 3.70
N ILE A 133 -3.43 -12.92 4.10
CA ILE A 133 -2.59 -12.12 3.19
C ILE A 133 -1.93 -13.02 2.14
N GLN A 134 -1.36 -14.17 2.52
CA GLN A 134 -0.74 -15.09 1.55
C GLN A 134 -1.77 -15.67 0.57
N ALA A 135 -2.96 -16.05 1.06
CA ALA A 135 -4.04 -16.53 0.20
C ALA A 135 -4.50 -15.45 -0.79
N THR A 136 -4.57 -14.19 -0.35
CA THR A 136 -4.94 -13.06 -1.22
C THR A 136 -3.86 -12.80 -2.26
N LYS A 137 -2.60 -12.75 -1.88
CA LYS A 137 -1.47 -12.60 -2.82
C LYS A 137 -1.46 -13.68 -3.89
N TRP A 138 -1.57 -14.94 -3.46
CA TRP A 138 -1.62 -16.07 -4.38
C TRP A 138 -2.83 -15.97 -5.33
N SER A 139 -3.97 -15.55 -4.82
CA SER A 139 -5.20 -15.43 -5.60
C SER A 139 -5.12 -14.30 -6.64
N LEU A 140 -4.50 -13.17 -6.29
CA LEU A 140 -4.25 -12.05 -7.21
C LEU A 140 -3.25 -12.46 -8.30
N ASP A 141 -2.13 -13.10 -7.93
CA ASP A 141 -1.15 -13.62 -8.90
C ASP A 141 -1.76 -14.64 -9.86
N HIS A 142 -2.69 -15.47 -9.36
CA HIS A 142 -3.45 -16.38 -10.20
C HIS A 142 -4.40 -15.65 -11.16
N GLU A 143 -5.12 -14.65 -10.67
CA GLU A 143 -6.00 -13.82 -11.50
C GLU A 143 -5.22 -13.09 -12.60
N ASP A 144 -4.07 -12.50 -12.26
CA ASP A 144 -3.19 -11.82 -13.24
C ASP A 144 -2.73 -12.77 -14.36
N LYS A 145 -2.44 -14.03 -14.03
CA LYS A 145 -1.97 -15.02 -15.01
C LYS A 145 -3.09 -15.63 -15.85
N THR A 146 -4.29 -15.77 -15.30
CA THR A 146 -5.38 -16.55 -15.91
C THR A 146 -6.57 -15.71 -16.36
N GLY A 147 -6.65 -14.44 -15.92
CA GLY A 147 -7.80 -13.58 -16.09
C GLY A 147 -9.04 -14.04 -15.29
N THR A 148 -8.88 -14.98 -14.35
CA THR A 148 -10.00 -15.59 -13.63
C THR A 148 -9.97 -15.28 -12.15
N ARG A 149 -10.99 -14.52 -11.69
CA ARG A 149 -11.18 -14.20 -10.28
C ARG A 149 -11.73 -15.39 -9.50
N ASN A 150 -11.01 -15.88 -8.51
CA ASN A 150 -11.38 -17.06 -7.72
C ASN A 150 -12.41 -16.75 -6.61
N THR A 151 -12.88 -17.79 -5.93
CA THR A 151 -13.91 -17.67 -4.87
C THR A 151 -13.42 -16.90 -3.65
N TRP A 152 -12.12 -16.95 -3.34
CA TRP A 152 -11.52 -16.19 -2.24
C TRP A 152 -11.67 -14.69 -2.48
N LEU A 153 -11.20 -14.19 -3.63
CA LEU A 153 -11.30 -12.77 -3.98
C LEU A 153 -12.75 -12.30 -4.05
N ARG A 154 -13.64 -13.09 -4.67
CA ARG A 154 -15.08 -12.77 -4.70
C ARG A 154 -15.71 -12.69 -3.30
N THR A 155 -15.19 -13.46 -2.35
CA THR A 155 -15.64 -13.38 -0.96
C THR A 155 -15.16 -12.10 -0.29
N LEU A 156 -13.89 -11.72 -0.50
CA LEU A 156 -13.34 -10.46 0.00
C LEU A 156 -14.10 -9.25 -0.56
N ASP A 157 -14.44 -9.26 -1.85
CA ASP A 157 -15.23 -8.20 -2.51
C ASP A 157 -16.59 -7.99 -1.82
N ARG A 158 -17.28 -9.07 -1.45
CA ARG A 158 -18.57 -8.98 -0.75
C ARG A 158 -18.47 -8.30 0.61
N PHE A 159 -17.28 -8.32 1.22
CA PHE A 159 -17.00 -7.65 2.49
C PHE A 159 -16.36 -6.27 2.32
N GLY A 160 -16.21 -5.78 1.08
CA GLY A 160 -15.54 -4.50 0.79
C GLY A 160 -14.04 -4.52 1.14
N LEU A 161 -13.41 -5.69 1.07
CA LEU A 161 -11.99 -5.91 1.40
C LEU A 161 -11.13 -6.12 0.14
N GLY A 162 -11.63 -5.73 -1.03
CA GLY A 162 -10.97 -5.91 -2.31
C GLY A 162 -10.32 -4.64 -2.86
N TRP A 163 -9.49 -4.79 -3.91
CA TRP A 163 -8.86 -3.69 -4.64
C TRP A 163 -9.86 -2.84 -5.45
N ASP A 164 -11.04 -3.37 -5.72
CA ASP A 164 -12.08 -2.73 -6.55
C ASP A 164 -13.18 -2.07 -5.72
N SER A 165 -12.95 -1.88 -4.42
CA SER A 165 -13.92 -1.28 -3.50
C SER A 165 -13.64 0.20 -3.21
#